data_f3a46c0b356b0f22930c306dd3930c74
#
_entry.id   f3a46c0b356b0f22930c306dd3930c74
#
_cell.length_a   1.000
_cell.length_b   1.000
_cell.length_c   1.000
_cell.angle_alpha   90.00
_cell.angle_beta   90.00
_cell.angle_gamma   90.00
#
_symmetry.space_group_name_H-M   'P 1'
#
loop_
_entity.id
_entity.type
_entity.pdbx_description
1 polymer ?
#
loop_
_entity_poly.entity_id
_entity_poly.type
_entity_poly.pdbx_seq_one_letter_code
_entity_poly.pdbx_strand_id
1 'polypeptide(L)'
;MNQEKQVMEWIDSHQEEIIQFLQQLIRIPSVNPWFFDEPGPSKEKDLQEFLARKLEGLGADIEMWEPVADELKPYEGMAGYYPGRDFTGRPNLAATFGKGAEGKSLLLFGHIDVVKAGTKWTVDPFEGEIVDGKMYGRGTVDMKGGVAAMIMAVEAVIRSGFKLKGPVVVGTVVDEEAGGMGALDFIHHGYRADACILTEPTSLTIAPLCRGILWGKIKVQGRSGHIEMPQADWRDGGAVDAIKKARYILDQFDRLNEDWAASKTHPYLSIPCQVHIAQLNAGEYPTSFANEAEIVFNAQYLPSERDEKLVGGNVKKELTDFLRQVAESDPWLSEHMPEIEWLVDADCAETDVAHPFVQTCVRSLQAIGEEGRIEGLGFHTDMGWPVNVGIPTINFGPGDPSLAHHSDEFTPVAEVIQAVKMMAKTIIDWCEIEEGSNQ
;
A
#
# COMPACT_ATOMS: atom_id res chain seq x y z
N MET A 1 36.62 14.18 9.85
CA MET A 1 35.40 14.80 9.29
C MET A 1 34.24 14.06 9.92
N ASN A 2 33.13 14.70 10.27
CA ASN A 2 31.98 13.97 10.82
C ASN A 2 31.46 13.03 9.70
N GLN A 3 31.33 11.72 10.02
CA GLN A 3 30.88 10.68 9.07
C GLN A 3 29.56 11.04 8.38
N GLU A 4 28.60 11.53 9.16
CA GLU A 4 27.32 12.01 8.66
C GLU A 4 27.50 13.11 7.60
N LYS A 5 28.33 14.11 7.89
CA LYS A 5 28.59 15.21 6.95
C LYS A 5 29.14 14.71 5.62
N GLN A 6 30.01 13.70 5.63
CA GLN A 6 30.61 13.13 4.43
C GLN A 6 29.55 12.42 3.56
N VAL A 7 28.60 11.70 4.16
CA VAL A 7 27.49 11.07 3.46
C VAL A 7 26.54 12.11 2.86
N MET A 8 26.22 13.16 3.64
CA MET A 8 25.34 14.24 3.13
C MET A 8 25.99 15.02 1.98
N GLU A 9 27.30 15.30 2.05
CA GLU A 9 28.07 15.93 0.96
C GLU A 9 28.10 15.04 -0.29
N TRP A 10 28.17 13.70 -0.13
CA TRP A 10 28.06 12.79 -1.25
C TRP A 10 26.70 12.91 -1.93
N ILE A 11 25.59 12.87 -1.16
CA ILE A 11 24.22 13.00 -1.68
C ILE A 11 24.08 14.34 -2.42
N ASP A 12 24.53 15.44 -1.84
CA ASP A 12 24.42 16.77 -2.44
C ASP A 12 25.20 16.90 -3.75
N SER A 13 26.30 16.18 -3.90
CA SER A 13 27.13 16.20 -5.12
C SER A 13 26.66 15.21 -6.20
N HIS A 14 25.75 14.26 -5.87
CA HIS A 14 25.25 13.22 -6.79
C HIS A 14 23.74 13.29 -7.04
N GLN A 15 23.11 14.46 -6.80
CA GLN A 15 21.66 14.60 -7.00
C GLN A 15 21.20 14.23 -8.42
N GLU A 16 21.97 14.58 -9.44
CA GLU A 16 21.65 14.22 -10.82
C GLU A 16 21.64 12.70 -11.03
N GLU A 17 22.58 11.95 -10.43
CA GLU A 17 22.63 10.50 -10.50
C GLU A 17 21.42 9.85 -9.79
N ILE A 18 21.02 10.40 -8.64
CA ILE A 18 19.83 9.96 -7.91
C ILE A 18 18.58 10.13 -8.77
N ILE A 19 18.42 11.29 -9.40
CA ILE A 19 17.29 11.61 -10.27
C ILE A 19 17.26 10.69 -11.50
N GLN A 20 18.41 10.51 -12.15
CA GLN A 20 18.54 9.61 -13.31
C GLN A 20 18.23 8.17 -12.94
N PHE A 21 18.60 7.72 -11.73
CA PHE A 21 18.26 6.38 -11.26
C PHE A 21 16.75 6.20 -11.16
N LEU A 22 16.01 7.14 -10.57
CA LEU A 22 14.54 7.08 -10.54
C LEU A 22 13.96 7.08 -11.97
N GLN A 23 14.47 7.91 -12.89
CA GLN A 23 14.02 7.89 -14.29
C GLN A 23 14.19 6.51 -14.95
N GLN A 24 15.30 5.82 -14.63
CA GLN A 24 15.54 4.46 -15.14
C GLN A 24 14.50 3.45 -14.60
N LEU A 25 14.09 3.58 -13.34
CA LEU A 25 13.03 2.75 -12.77
C LEU A 25 11.68 3.01 -13.44
N ILE A 26 11.35 4.27 -13.69
CA ILE A 26 10.09 4.65 -14.36
C ILE A 26 10.03 4.09 -15.78
N ARG A 27 11.15 4.10 -16.52
CA ARG A 27 11.25 3.59 -17.89
C ARG A 27 11.10 2.08 -18.02
N ILE A 28 11.03 1.34 -16.93
CA ILE A 28 10.72 -0.08 -16.92
C ILE A 28 9.27 -0.26 -16.44
N PRO A 29 8.29 -0.45 -17.35
CA PRO A 29 6.86 -0.50 -17.00
C PRO A 29 6.51 -1.83 -16.33
N SER A 30 6.74 -1.92 -15.04
CA SER A 30 6.42 -3.08 -14.19
C SER A 30 4.94 -3.10 -13.79
N VAL A 31 4.05 -3.01 -14.78
CA VAL A 31 2.61 -3.01 -14.54
C VAL A 31 2.17 -4.38 -14.03
N ASN A 32 1.46 -4.40 -12.91
CA ASN A 32 0.95 -5.62 -12.31
C ASN A 32 0.00 -6.32 -13.30
N PRO A 33 0.21 -7.62 -13.61
CA PRO A 33 -0.57 -8.33 -14.62
C PRO A 33 -2.06 -8.49 -14.29
N TRP A 34 -2.47 -8.36 -13.04
CA TRP A 34 -3.87 -8.41 -12.62
C TRP A 34 -4.74 -7.28 -13.19
N PHE A 35 -4.12 -6.22 -13.72
CA PHE A 35 -4.82 -5.12 -14.36
C PHE A 35 -4.95 -5.27 -15.88
N PHE A 36 -4.60 -6.42 -16.46
CA PHE A 36 -4.83 -6.72 -17.87
C PHE A 36 -6.04 -7.64 -18.07
N ASP A 37 -6.84 -7.36 -19.09
CA ASP A 37 -7.95 -8.23 -19.51
C ASP A 37 -7.44 -9.56 -20.10
N GLU A 38 -6.22 -9.53 -20.66
CA GLU A 38 -5.41 -10.70 -21.03
C GLU A 38 -4.01 -10.52 -20.43
N PRO A 39 -3.30 -11.61 -20.05
CA PRO A 39 -1.96 -11.52 -19.50
C PRO A 39 -1.05 -10.73 -20.44
N GLY A 40 -0.74 -9.49 -20.07
CA GLY A 40 0.24 -8.67 -20.76
C GLY A 40 1.66 -8.93 -20.25
N PRO A 41 2.71 -8.58 -20.99
CA PRO A 41 4.08 -8.69 -20.50
C PRO A 41 4.28 -7.66 -19.38
N SER A 42 4.21 -8.11 -18.12
CA SER A 42 4.73 -7.33 -17.00
C SER A 42 6.26 -7.25 -17.10
N LYS A 43 6.81 -6.09 -16.77
CA LYS A 43 8.26 -5.90 -16.69
C LYS A 43 8.79 -5.95 -15.27
N GLU A 44 8.07 -6.60 -14.36
CA GLU A 44 8.51 -6.77 -12.97
C GLU A 44 9.86 -7.49 -12.89
N LYS A 45 10.02 -8.60 -13.63
CA LYS A 45 11.29 -9.33 -13.70
C LYS A 45 12.44 -8.47 -14.24
N ASP A 46 12.20 -7.73 -15.33
CA ASP A 46 13.23 -6.86 -15.92
C ASP A 46 13.71 -5.80 -14.90
N LEU A 47 12.77 -5.27 -14.12
CA LEU A 47 13.06 -4.28 -13.06
C LEU A 47 13.81 -4.92 -11.89
N GLN A 48 13.40 -6.09 -11.40
CA GLN A 48 14.11 -6.80 -10.33
C GLN A 48 15.54 -7.19 -10.75
N GLU A 49 15.73 -7.67 -11.98
CA GLU A 49 17.07 -7.94 -12.50
C GLU A 49 17.94 -6.67 -12.65
N PHE A 50 17.33 -5.54 -12.99
CA PHE A 50 18.01 -4.25 -13.02
C PHE A 50 18.47 -3.84 -11.62
N LEU A 51 17.58 -3.94 -10.62
CA LEU A 51 17.88 -3.63 -9.22
C LEU A 51 18.92 -4.58 -8.65
N ALA A 52 18.83 -5.88 -8.92
CA ALA A 52 19.80 -6.87 -8.47
C ALA A 52 21.22 -6.54 -8.94
N ARG A 53 21.40 -6.22 -10.24
CA ARG A 53 22.72 -5.81 -10.79
C ARG A 53 23.26 -4.54 -10.11
N LYS A 54 22.41 -3.55 -9.84
CA LYS A 54 22.78 -2.31 -9.14
C LYS A 54 23.29 -2.62 -7.73
N LEU A 55 22.52 -3.41 -6.98
CA LEU A 55 22.80 -3.74 -5.58
C LEU A 55 24.01 -4.68 -5.43
N GLU A 56 24.15 -5.67 -6.32
CA GLU A 56 25.34 -6.53 -6.40
C GLU A 56 26.61 -5.71 -6.67
N GLY A 57 26.50 -4.72 -7.58
CA GLY A 57 27.60 -3.78 -7.87
C GLY A 57 28.01 -2.90 -6.70
N LEU A 58 27.17 -2.78 -5.67
CA LEU A 58 27.47 -2.10 -4.40
C LEU A 58 27.98 -3.06 -3.33
N GLY A 59 28.06 -4.37 -3.64
CA GLY A 59 28.58 -5.40 -2.72
C GLY A 59 27.54 -6.07 -1.85
N ALA A 60 26.25 -6.03 -2.23
CA ALA A 60 25.22 -6.79 -1.55
C ALA A 60 25.30 -8.29 -1.87
N ASP A 61 24.88 -9.11 -0.91
CA ASP A 61 24.53 -10.50 -1.13
C ASP A 61 23.09 -10.56 -1.66
N ILE A 62 22.90 -11.07 -2.88
CA ILE A 62 21.62 -11.03 -3.62
C ILE A 62 20.92 -12.37 -3.51
N GLU A 63 19.62 -12.32 -3.17
CA GLU A 63 18.70 -13.42 -3.31
C GLU A 63 17.47 -12.95 -4.11
N MET A 64 17.11 -13.70 -5.15
CA MET A 64 15.94 -13.41 -5.99
C MET A 64 15.17 -14.71 -6.23
N TRP A 65 13.86 -14.71 -5.95
CA TRP A 65 13.01 -15.91 -6.05
C TRP A 65 11.58 -15.53 -6.46
N GLU A 66 10.89 -16.45 -7.09
CA GLU A 66 9.47 -16.31 -7.43
C GLU A 66 8.63 -16.84 -6.25
N PRO A 67 7.65 -16.06 -5.74
CA PRO A 67 6.72 -16.55 -4.72
C PRO A 67 5.97 -17.80 -5.17
N VAL A 68 5.74 -18.71 -4.24
CA VAL A 68 4.99 -19.96 -4.51
C VAL A 68 3.69 -19.96 -3.73
N ALA A 69 2.58 -19.67 -4.40
CA ALA A 69 1.27 -19.52 -3.76
C ALA A 69 0.84 -20.74 -2.91
N ASP A 70 1.24 -21.96 -3.31
CA ASP A 70 0.94 -23.18 -2.56
C ASP A 70 1.69 -23.27 -1.22
N GLU A 71 2.86 -22.67 -1.09
CA GLU A 71 3.62 -22.58 0.17
C GLU A 71 2.97 -21.60 1.15
N LEU A 72 2.20 -20.65 0.65
CA LEU A 72 1.48 -19.64 1.44
C LEU A 72 0.10 -20.08 1.92
N LYS A 73 -0.33 -21.32 1.65
CA LYS A 73 -1.60 -21.88 2.17
C LYS A 73 -1.80 -21.77 3.68
N PRO A 74 -0.77 -21.83 4.55
CA PRO A 74 -0.96 -21.59 5.98
C PRO A 74 -1.59 -20.24 6.34
N TYR A 75 -1.55 -19.27 5.41
CA TYR A 75 -2.13 -17.94 5.56
C TYR A 75 -3.55 -17.81 4.98
N GLU A 76 -4.18 -18.92 4.58
CA GLU A 76 -5.55 -18.90 4.06
C GLU A 76 -6.53 -18.29 5.06
N GLY A 77 -7.28 -17.28 4.62
CA GLY A 77 -8.19 -16.48 5.46
C GLY A 77 -7.51 -15.36 6.24
N MET A 78 -6.23 -15.12 6.01
CA MET A 78 -5.52 -13.89 6.43
C MET A 78 -5.51 -12.88 5.28
N ALA A 79 -5.32 -11.61 5.62
CA ALA A 79 -5.12 -10.55 4.63
C ALA A 79 -3.91 -10.89 3.74
N GLY A 80 -3.95 -10.45 2.47
CA GLY A 80 -2.85 -10.63 1.52
C GLY A 80 -2.66 -12.05 0.97
N TYR A 81 -3.48 -13.03 1.35
CA TYR A 81 -3.46 -14.36 0.72
C TYR A 81 -4.58 -14.50 -0.31
N TYR A 82 -4.20 -14.83 -1.53
CA TYR A 82 -5.14 -15.03 -2.64
C TYR A 82 -4.86 -16.38 -3.34
N PRO A 83 -5.78 -17.35 -3.26
CA PRO A 83 -5.57 -18.68 -3.82
C PRO A 83 -5.44 -18.62 -5.35
N GLY A 84 -4.55 -19.44 -5.91
CA GLY A 84 -4.39 -19.59 -7.36
C GLY A 84 -3.65 -18.44 -8.05
N ARG A 85 -3.02 -17.56 -7.31
CA ARG A 85 -2.20 -16.50 -7.89
C ARG A 85 -0.92 -17.06 -8.51
N ASP A 86 -0.63 -16.64 -9.75
CA ASP A 86 0.57 -17.07 -10.50
C ASP A 86 1.66 -16.00 -10.42
N PHE A 87 2.83 -16.41 -9.96
CA PHE A 87 4.03 -15.56 -9.86
C PHE A 87 5.13 -15.95 -10.86
N THR A 88 4.81 -16.77 -11.85
CA THR A 88 5.78 -17.11 -12.89
C THR A 88 6.34 -15.87 -13.58
N GLY A 89 7.66 -15.68 -13.51
CA GLY A 89 8.33 -14.49 -14.04
C GLY A 89 8.13 -13.22 -13.21
N ARG A 90 7.71 -13.34 -11.94
CA ARG A 90 7.45 -12.22 -11.01
C ARG A 90 8.22 -12.41 -9.71
N PRO A 91 9.56 -12.25 -9.71
CA PRO A 91 10.37 -12.52 -8.53
C PRO A 91 10.32 -11.40 -7.50
N ASN A 92 10.42 -11.78 -6.22
CA ASN A 92 10.88 -10.93 -5.13
C ASN A 92 12.41 -10.84 -5.15
N LEU A 93 12.96 -9.79 -4.54
CA LEU A 93 14.39 -9.55 -4.41
C LEU A 93 14.74 -9.12 -2.99
N ALA A 94 15.78 -9.74 -2.42
CA ALA A 94 16.44 -9.27 -1.21
C ALA A 94 17.93 -9.04 -1.48
N ALA A 95 18.45 -7.89 -1.06
CA ALA A 95 19.84 -7.53 -1.15
C ALA A 95 20.37 -7.20 0.25
N THR A 96 21.28 -8.02 0.79
CA THR A 96 21.79 -7.87 2.14
C THR A 96 23.17 -7.26 2.14
N PHE A 97 23.33 -6.12 2.81
CA PHE A 97 24.58 -5.46 3.09
C PHE A 97 25.02 -5.74 4.55
N GLY A 98 26.31 -5.85 4.79
CA GLY A 98 26.81 -6.10 6.14
C GLY A 98 26.42 -7.47 6.71
N LYS A 99 26.30 -8.51 5.89
CA LYS A 99 25.96 -9.87 6.31
C LYS A 99 26.91 -10.36 7.40
N GLY A 100 26.36 -10.80 8.54
CA GLY A 100 27.13 -11.23 9.71
C GLY A 100 27.60 -10.10 10.63
N ALA A 101 27.24 -8.84 10.39
CA ALA A 101 27.43 -7.76 11.33
C ALA A 101 26.54 -7.94 12.58
N GLU A 102 27.01 -7.47 13.74
CA GLU A 102 26.35 -7.71 15.04
C GLU A 102 25.51 -6.53 15.55
N GLY A 103 25.47 -5.41 14.81
CA GLY A 103 24.64 -4.23 15.14
C GLY A 103 23.16 -4.43 14.81
N LYS A 104 22.36 -3.41 15.12
CA LYS A 104 20.94 -3.41 14.79
C LYS A 104 20.73 -3.47 13.28
N SER A 105 19.84 -4.34 12.86
CA SER A 105 19.47 -4.51 11.46
C SER A 105 18.34 -3.59 11.03
N LEU A 106 18.32 -3.24 9.74
CA LEU A 106 17.28 -2.43 9.12
C LEU A 106 16.79 -3.08 7.82
N LEU A 107 15.48 -3.24 7.68
CA LEU A 107 14.83 -3.57 6.43
C LEU A 107 14.34 -2.27 5.77
N LEU A 108 14.83 -2.01 4.56
CA LEU A 108 14.28 -1.01 3.65
C LEU A 108 13.42 -1.77 2.64
N PHE A 109 12.14 -1.48 2.59
CA PHE A 109 11.17 -2.35 1.95
C PHE A 109 10.24 -1.56 1.02
N GLY A 110 9.87 -2.15 -0.11
CA GLY A 110 8.93 -1.53 -1.04
C GLY A 110 8.54 -2.42 -2.19
N HIS A 111 7.42 -2.09 -2.86
CA HIS A 111 6.98 -2.81 -4.05
C HIS A 111 7.49 -2.16 -5.32
N ILE A 112 7.58 -2.98 -6.39
CA ILE A 112 8.06 -2.52 -7.69
C ILE A 112 6.97 -2.55 -8.76
N ASP A 113 5.86 -3.21 -8.50
CA ASP A 113 4.72 -3.20 -9.40
C ASP A 113 3.98 -1.86 -9.33
N VAL A 114 3.25 -1.58 -10.40
CA VAL A 114 2.45 -0.36 -10.54
C VAL A 114 1.10 -0.67 -11.18
N VAL A 115 0.08 0.14 -10.93
CA VAL A 115 -1.21 0.04 -11.63
C VAL A 115 -1.08 0.45 -13.08
N LYS A 116 -2.10 0.13 -13.90
CA LYS A 116 -2.18 0.61 -15.30
C LYS A 116 -2.04 2.14 -15.36
N ALA A 117 -1.33 2.63 -16.36
CA ALA A 117 -1.21 4.07 -16.59
C ALA A 117 -2.57 4.74 -16.88
N GLY A 118 -3.48 4.03 -17.54
CA GLY A 118 -4.74 4.63 -18.01
C GLY A 118 -4.55 5.48 -19.26
N THR A 119 -5.53 6.37 -19.55
CA THR A 119 -5.63 7.07 -20.86
C THR A 119 -5.69 8.54 -20.64
N LYS A 120 -5.22 9.38 -20.18
CA LYS A 120 -5.38 10.85 -20.05
C LYS A 120 -4.10 11.54 -19.56
N TRP A 121 -2.96 10.97 -19.95
CA TRP A 121 -1.66 11.57 -19.63
C TRP A 121 -1.34 12.70 -20.60
N THR A 122 -0.75 13.77 -20.08
CA THR A 122 -0.20 14.89 -20.88
C THR A 122 1.25 14.62 -21.31
N VAL A 123 1.92 13.68 -20.65
CA VAL A 123 3.29 13.19 -20.94
C VAL A 123 3.26 11.66 -21.09
N ASP A 124 4.34 11.06 -21.58
CA ASP A 124 4.46 9.60 -21.57
C ASP A 124 4.60 9.09 -20.12
N PRO A 125 3.71 8.20 -19.66
CA PRO A 125 3.72 7.71 -18.27
C PRO A 125 4.96 6.90 -17.87
N PHE A 126 5.79 6.50 -18.84
CA PHE A 126 6.98 5.69 -18.59
C PHE A 126 8.29 6.32 -19.09
N GLU A 127 8.32 7.63 -19.33
CA GLU A 127 9.56 8.34 -19.69
C GLU A 127 10.25 9.03 -18.50
N GLY A 128 9.51 9.33 -17.42
CA GLY A 128 10.07 10.06 -16.28
C GLY A 128 10.46 11.49 -16.65
N GLU A 129 9.61 12.20 -17.39
CA GLU A 129 9.83 13.57 -17.80
C GLU A 129 9.89 14.50 -16.59
N ILE A 130 10.84 15.44 -16.60
CA ILE A 130 10.97 16.42 -15.51
C ILE A 130 10.55 17.79 -16.04
N VAL A 131 9.49 18.34 -15.43
CA VAL A 131 8.98 19.68 -15.70
C VAL A 131 8.85 20.45 -14.39
N ASP A 132 9.43 21.63 -14.33
CA ASP A 132 9.39 22.52 -13.16
C ASP A 132 9.76 21.83 -11.81
N GLY A 133 10.80 20.96 -11.85
CA GLY A 133 11.29 20.25 -10.66
C GLY A 133 10.40 19.08 -10.20
N LYS A 134 9.45 18.63 -11.01
CA LYS A 134 8.58 17.50 -10.81
C LYS A 134 8.89 16.42 -11.83
N MET A 135 9.09 15.18 -11.38
CA MET A 135 9.23 14.03 -12.27
C MET A 135 7.86 13.41 -12.47
N TYR A 136 7.38 13.41 -13.70
CA TYR A 136 6.11 12.81 -14.10
C TYR A 136 6.30 11.37 -14.55
N GLY A 137 5.38 10.49 -14.13
CA GLY A 137 5.37 9.10 -14.59
C GLY A 137 4.62 8.18 -13.61
N ARG A 138 4.07 7.08 -14.13
CA ARG A 138 3.44 6.04 -13.34
C ARG A 138 4.47 5.37 -12.41
N GLY A 139 4.18 5.36 -11.10
CA GLY A 139 5.07 4.85 -10.08
C GLY A 139 6.05 5.88 -9.52
N THR A 140 6.03 7.14 -9.96
CA THR A 140 6.88 8.17 -9.36
C THR A 140 6.51 8.43 -7.91
N VAL A 141 5.22 8.39 -7.59
CA VAL A 141 4.67 8.47 -6.23
C VAL A 141 4.59 7.08 -5.62
N ASP A 142 3.97 6.12 -6.32
CA ASP A 142 3.59 4.82 -5.78
C ASP A 142 4.24 3.66 -6.55
N MET A 143 5.39 3.10 -6.02
CA MET A 143 6.25 3.70 -4.99
C MET A 143 7.73 3.69 -5.42
N LYS A 144 8.01 3.74 -6.77
CA LYS A 144 9.40 3.70 -7.28
C LYS A 144 10.25 4.90 -6.82
N GLY A 145 9.61 6.06 -6.49
CA GLY A 145 10.27 7.18 -5.83
C GLY A 145 10.91 6.79 -4.51
N GLY A 146 10.15 6.07 -3.67
CA GLY A 146 10.62 5.49 -2.42
C GLY A 146 11.67 4.40 -2.63
N VAL A 147 11.45 3.50 -3.60
CA VAL A 147 12.42 2.45 -3.95
C VAL A 147 13.75 3.06 -4.42
N ALA A 148 13.72 4.10 -5.24
CA ALA A 148 14.93 4.81 -5.64
C ALA A 148 15.62 5.45 -4.43
N ALA A 149 14.85 6.08 -3.55
CA ALA A 149 15.40 6.76 -2.36
C ALA A 149 16.11 5.76 -1.41
N MET A 150 15.51 4.59 -1.13
CA MET A 150 16.13 3.62 -0.23
C MET A 150 17.44 3.03 -0.79
N ILE A 151 17.48 2.75 -2.09
CA ILE A 151 18.69 2.21 -2.74
C ILE A 151 19.81 3.25 -2.78
N MET A 152 19.48 4.48 -3.15
CA MET A 152 20.45 5.57 -3.20
C MET A 152 20.94 6.01 -1.82
N ALA A 153 20.13 5.82 -0.77
CA ALA A 153 20.57 6.03 0.62
C ALA A 153 21.66 5.03 1.05
N VAL A 154 21.47 3.75 0.73
CA VAL A 154 22.49 2.72 0.97
C VAL A 154 23.74 3.00 0.14
N GLU A 155 23.58 3.34 -1.14
CA GLU A 155 24.71 3.68 -2.01
C GLU A 155 25.51 4.87 -1.46
N ALA A 156 24.84 5.90 -0.96
CA ALA A 156 25.50 7.07 -0.38
C ALA A 156 26.42 6.69 0.81
N VAL A 157 25.94 5.81 1.69
CA VAL A 157 26.72 5.32 2.83
C VAL A 157 27.94 4.52 2.35
N ILE A 158 27.73 3.55 1.44
CA ILE A 158 28.80 2.68 0.92
C ILE A 158 29.85 3.47 0.14
N ARG A 159 29.40 4.35 -0.79
CA ARG A 159 30.29 5.17 -1.63
C ARG A 159 31.06 6.24 -0.85
N SER A 160 30.54 6.64 0.32
CA SER A 160 31.29 7.52 1.23
C SER A 160 32.42 6.80 1.99
N GLY A 161 32.63 5.48 1.74
CA GLY A 161 33.74 4.69 2.29
C GLY A 161 33.46 4.13 3.67
N PHE A 162 32.19 4.04 4.08
CA PHE A 162 31.80 3.45 5.37
C PHE A 162 31.34 2.01 5.24
N LYS A 163 31.54 1.25 6.31
CA LYS A 163 30.98 -0.09 6.52
C LYS A 163 29.86 -0.03 7.53
N LEU A 164 28.86 -0.85 7.33
CA LEU A 164 27.75 -1.03 8.26
C LEU A 164 28.16 -1.88 9.45
N LYS A 165 27.83 -1.47 10.66
CA LYS A 165 27.99 -2.28 11.88
C LYS A 165 26.78 -3.19 12.11
N GLY A 166 25.59 -2.83 11.62
CA GLY A 166 24.40 -3.67 11.57
C GLY A 166 23.98 -3.96 10.13
N PRO A 167 23.35 -5.12 9.86
CA PRO A 167 22.94 -5.45 8.50
C PRO A 167 21.84 -4.53 7.99
N VAL A 168 21.90 -4.17 6.71
CA VAL A 168 20.80 -3.49 5.99
C VAL A 168 20.33 -4.42 4.88
N VAL A 169 19.02 -4.71 4.87
CA VAL A 169 18.37 -5.48 3.83
C VAL A 169 17.53 -4.52 2.98
N VAL A 170 17.77 -4.51 1.68
CA VAL A 170 16.89 -3.88 0.71
C VAL A 170 15.98 -4.98 0.15
N GLY A 171 14.69 -4.93 0.48
CA GLY A 171 13.68 -5.85 -0.01
C GLY A 171 12.78 -5.17 -1.02
N THR A 172 12.65 -5.76 -2.23
CA THR A 172 11.68 -5.31 -3.21
C THR A 172 10.75 -6.45 -3.61
N VAL A 173 9.45 -6.19 -3.60
CA VAL A 173 8.41 -7.19 -3.80
C VAL A 173 7.51 -6.86 -4.97
N VAL A 174 6.79 -7.88 -5.43
CA VAL A 174 5.74 -7.78 -6.45
C VAL A 174 4.37 -7.88 -5.78
N ASP A 175 3.31 -7.51 -6.52
CA ASP A 175 1.91 -7.81 -6.19
C ASP A 175 1.28 -6.97 -5.05
N GLU A 176 1.92 -5.88 -4.62
CA GLU A 176 1.32 -4.99 -3.62
C GLU A 176 0.00 -4.41 -4.13
N GLU A 177 0.01 -3.85 -5.33
CA GLU A 177 -1.13 -3.21 -6.01
C GLU A 177 -2.34 -4.13 -6.21
N ALA A 178 -2.12 -5.44 -6.08
CA ALA A 178 -3.17 -6.46 -6.19
C ALA A 178 -3.38 -7.26 -4.90
N GLY A 179 -2.89 -6.77 -3.75
CA GLY A 179 -3.20 -7.26 -2.43
C GLY A 179 -2.05 -7.77 -1.57
N GLY A 180 -0.79 -7.58 -1.97
CA GLY A 180 0.37 -7.74 -1.09
C GLY A 180 0.86 -9.18 -0.88
N MET A 181 0.54 -10.12 -1.78
CA MET A 181 0.98 -11.51 -1.61
C MET A 181 2.50 -11.67 -1.75
N GLY A 182 3.17 -10.78 -2.50
CA GLY A 182 4.63 -10.73 -2.58
C GLY A 182 5.28 -10.35 -1.26
N ALA A 183 4.71 -9.39 -0.54
CA ALA A 183 5.19 -8.99 0.79
C ALA A 183 4.96 -10.08 1.83
N LEU A 184 3.81 -10.76 1.79
CA LEU A 184 3.55 -11.95 2.59
C LEU A 184 4.63 -13.01 2.37
N ASP A 185 4.94 -13.32 1.09
CA ASP A 185 5.96 -14.30 0.73
C ASP A 185 7.35 -13.90 1.23
N PHE A 186 7.72 -12.62 1.09
CA PHE A 186 9.01 -12.11 1.58
C PHE A 186 9.19 -12.36 3.08
N ILE A 187 8.16 -12.12 3.87
CA ILE A 187 8.16 -12.38 5.32
C ILE A 187 8.12 -13.88 5.61
N HIS A 188 7.34 -14.67 4.83
CA HIS A 188 7.32 -16.14 4.93
C HIS A 188 8.68 -16.75 4.62
N HIS A 189 9.39 -16.24 3.63
CA HIS A 189 10.72 -16.66 3.23
C HIS A 189 11.78 -16.52 4.36
N GLY A 190 11.45 -15.74 5.39
CA GLY A 190 12.22 -15.69 6.63
C GLY A 190 13.02 -14.42 6.86
N TYR A 191 12.91 -13.41 6.01
CA TYR A 191 13.57 -12.13 6.24
C TYR A 191 13.05 -11.45 7.50
N ARG A 192 13.98 -11.02 8.36
CA ARG A 192 13.71 -10.33 9.64
C ARG A 192 14.73 -9.21 9.85
N ALA A 193 14.30 -8.17 10.59
CA ALA A 193 15.17 -7.07 10.99
C ALA A 193 14.69 -6.49 12.33
N ASP A 194 15.53 -5.68 12.99
CA ASP A 194 15.18 -4.98 14.22
C ASP A 194 14.24 -3.80 13.97
N ALA A 195 14.15 -3.33 12.72
CA ALA A 195 13.22 -2.28 12.28
C ALA A 195 13.02 -2.30 10.77
N CYS A 196 11.96 -1.65 10.28
CA CYS A 196 11.64 -1.53 8.85
C CYS A 196 11.21 -0.12 8.48
N ILE A 197 11.68 0.37 7.33
CA ILE A 197 11.08 1.49 6.59
C ILE A 197 10.42 0.92 5.34
N LEU A 198 9.10 1.01 5.27
CA LEU A 198 8.33 0.77 4.06
C LEU A 198 8.25 2.09 3.29
N THR A 199 8.71 2.09 2.03
CA THR A 199 9.02 3.34 1.33
C THR A 199 7.85 3.92 0.54
N GLU A 200 6.63 3.78 1.09
CA GLU A 200 5.38 4.35 0.59
C GLU A 200 5.38 5.88 0.59
N PRO A 201 4.62 6.52 -0.33
CA PRO A 201 4.53 7.97 -0.37
C PRO A 201 3.87 8.53 0.90
N THR A 202 4.51 9.49 1.52
CA THR A 202 4.02 10.13 2.75
C THR A 202 4.22 11.65 2.76
N SER A 203 4.60 12.25 1.64
CA SER A 203 5.05 13.64 1.58
C SER A 203 6.11 13.95 2.66
N LEU A 204 7.09 13.05 2.84
CA LEU A 204 8.15 13.11 3.84
C LEU A 204 7.65 13.15 5.30
N THR A 205 6.49 12.61 5.58
CA THR A 205 5.97 12.47 6.95
C THR A 205 6.28 11.08 7.50
N ILE A 206 6.61 10.97 8.77
CA ILE A 206 6.80 9.67 9.43
C ILE A 206 5.42 9.07 9.71
N ALA A 207 5.08 7.95 9.08
CA ALA A 207 3.78 7.32 9.23
C ALA A 207 3.89 5.93 9.89
N PRO A 208 3.77 5.86 11.24
CA PRO A 208 3.85 4.62 11.99
C PRO A 208 2.53 3.84 12.04
N LEU A 209 1.54 4.26 11.25
CA LEU A 209 0.19 3.70 11.20
C LEU A 209 -0.31 3.69 9.76
N CYS A 210 -0.96 2.59 9.35
CA CYS A 210 -1.82 2.55 8.16
C CYS A 210 -3.19 1.96 8.51
N ARG A 211 -4.22 2.29 7.70
CA ARG A 211 -5.57 1.70 7.82
C ARG A 211 -5.66 0.38 7.09
N GLY A 212 -6.54 -0.50 7.61
CA GLY A 212 -7.04 -1.64 6.87
C GLY A 212 -8.23 -1.27 5.99
N ILE A 213 -8.46 -2.04 4.97
CA ILE A 213 -9.59 -1.90 4.05
C ILE A 213 -10.33 -3.21 3.85
N LEU A 214 -11.64 -3.12 3.76
CA LEU A 214 -12.55 -4.21 3.42
C LEU A 214 -13.34 -3.80 2.18
N TRP A 215 -13.35 -4.67 1.17
CA TRP A 215 -14.29 -4.50 0.07
C TRP A 215 -15.40 -5.50 0.20
N GLY A 216 -16.63 -5.00 0.14
CA GLY A 216 -17.82 -5.82 0.21
C GLY A 216 -18.77 -5.51 -0.95
N LYS A 217 -19.52 -6.53 -1.32
CA LYS A 217 -20.56 -6.45 -2.33
C LYS A 217 -21.89 -6.90 -1.73
N ILE A 218 -22.93 -6.09 -1.88
CA ILE A 218 -24.28 -6.38 -1.42
C ILE A 218 -25.18 -6.57 -2.64
N LYS A 219 -25.85 -7.72 -2.72
CA LYS A 219 -26.92 -7.95 -3.71
C LYS A 219 -28.27 -7.66 -3.07
N VAL A 220 -29.02 -6.77 -3.68
CA VAL A 220 -30.33 -6.32 -3.21
C VAL A 220 -31.38 -6.83 -4.17
N GLN A 221 -32.19 -7.78 -3.71
CA GLN A 221 -33.24 -8.38 -4.50
C GLN A 221 -34.45 -7.46 -4.60
N GLY A 222 -35.02 -7.35 -5.82
CA GLY A 222 -36.31 -6.76 -6.12
C GLY A 222 -37.20 -7.76 -6.85
N ARG A 223 -38.21 -7.25 -7.52
CA ARG A 223 -39.08 -8.00 -8.41
C ARG A 223 -39.51 -7.12 -9.58
N SER A 224 -39.24 -7.56 -10.81
CA SER A 224 -39.60 -6.83 -12.02
C SER A 224 -41.12 -6.69 -12.17
N GLY A 225 -41.54 -5.68 -12.90
CA GLY A 225 -42.91 -5.39 -13.32
C GLY A 225 -42.92 -4.20 -14.26
N HIS A 226 -44.00 -4.02 -15.00
CA HIS A 226 -44.12 -2.90 -15.95
C HIS A 226 -44.24 -1.58 -15.21
N ILE A 227 -43.30 -0.65 -15.45
CA ILE A 227 -43.17 0.59 -14.66
C ILE A 227 -44.34 1.55 -14.83
N GLU A 228 -45.00 1.53 -16.00
CA GLU A 228 -46.14 2.40 -16.34
C GLU A 228 -47.50 1.80 -15.93
N MET A 229 -47.53 0.57 -15.43
CA MET A 229 -48.74 -0.09 -15.02
C MET A 229 -48.92 -0.09 -13.50
N PRO A 230 -50.16 0.03 -12.98
CA PRO A 230 -50.41 -0.16 -11.56
C PRO A 230 -49.93 -1.52 -11.10
N GLN A 231 -49.25 -1.55 -9.94
CA GLN A 231 -48.77 -2.75 -9.34
C GLN A 231 -49.68 -3.18 -8.16
N ALA A 232 -49.88 -4.48 -8.01
CA ALA A 232 -50.46 -5.06 -6.82
C ALA A 232 -49.52 -4.86 -5.61
N ASP A 233 -50.01 -5.15 -4.40
CA ASP A 233 -49.10 -5.29 -3.26
C ASP A 233 -48.06 -6.38 -3.55
N TRP A 234 -46.82 -6.17 -3.07
CA TRP A 234 -45.74 -7.12 -3.33
C TRP A 234 -46.05 -8.51 -2.78
N ARG A 235 -46.84 -8.62 -1.71
CA ARG A 235 -47.30 -9.91 -1.15
C ARG A 235 -48.24 -10.65 -2.11
N ASP A 236 -48.94 -9.89 -2.94
CA ASP A 236 -49.83 -10.42 -3.97
C ASP A 236 -49.14 -10.50 -5.36
N GLY A 237 -47.80 -10.48 -5.38
CA GLY A 237 -46.99 -10.65 -6.59
C GLY A 237 -46.65 -9.35 -7.32
N GLY A 238 -46.96 -8.18 -6.76
CA GLY A 238 -46.60 -6.87 -7.33
C GLY A 238 -45.08 -6.64 -7.40
N ALA A 239 -44.67 -5.72 -8.29
CA ALA A 239 -43.24 -5.39 -8.46
C ALA A 239 -42.64 -4.76 -7.20
N VAL A 240 -41.34 -4.97 -7.02
CA VAL A 240 -40.51 -4.34 -5.99
C VAL A 240 -39.26 -3.76 -6.63
N ASP A 241 -39.09 -2.48 -6.51
CA ASP A 241 -37.99 -1.75 -7.11
C ASP A 241 -36.72 -1.91 -6.30
N ALA A 242 -35.76 -2.70 -6.81
CA ALA A 242 -34.45 -2.90 -6.19
C ALA A 242 -33.66 -1.59 -6.04
N ILE A 243 -33.84 -0.62 -6.93
CA ILE A 243 -33.18 0.71 -6.83
C ILE A 243 -33.64 1.42 -5.56
N LYS A 244 -34.93 1.38 -5.24
CA LYS A 244 -35.44 2.00 -4.00
C LYS A 244 -34.92 1.30 -2.76
N LYS A 245 -34.79 -0.04 -2.81
CA LYS A 245 -34.25 -0.82 -1.69
C LYS A 245 -32.75 -0.60 -1.50
N ALA A 246 -31.99 -0.51 -2.60
CA ALA A 246 -30.59 -0.14 -2.56
C ALA A 246 -30.40 1.27 -1.97
N ARG A 247 -31.17 2.27 -2.45
CA ARG A 247 -31.11 3.62 -1.91
C ARG A 247 -31.40 3.65 -0.40
N TYR A 248 -32.39 2.89 0.07
CA TYR A 248 -32.65 2.79 1.51
C TYR A 248 -31.45 2.29 2.30
N ILE A 249 -30.71 1.28 1.78
CA ILE A 249 -29.48 0.77 2.40
C ILE A 249 -28.39 1.86 2.38
N LEU A 250 -28.22 2.59 1.26
CA LEU A 250 -27.25 3.66 1.15
C LEU A 250 -27.50 4.78 2.17
N ASP A 251 -28.77 5.21 2.30
CA ASP A 251 -29.16 6.21 3.30
C ASP A 251 -28.82 5.78 4.75
N GLN A 252 -28.76 4.45 5.03
CA GLN A 252 -28.33 3.95 6.33
C GLN A 252 -26.81 3.91 6.48
N PHE A 253 -26.06 3.65 5.41
CA PHE A 253 -24.59 3.77 5.45
C PHE A 253 -24.14 5.21 5.72
N ASP A 254 -24.85 6.21 5.20
CA ASP A 254 -24.58 7.62 5.52
C ASP A 254 -24.71 7.88 7.03
N ARG A 255 -25.73 7.32 7.68
CA ARG A 255 -25.92 7.42 9.15
C ARG A 255 -24.85 6.66 9.92
N LEU A 256 -24.48 5.47 9.43
CA LEU A 256 -23.37 4.72 10.02
C LEU A 256 -22.06 5.53 10.01
N ASN A 257 -21.81 6.23 8.91
CA ASN A 257 -20.63 7.11 8.80
C ASN A 257 -20.69 8.28 9.78
N GLU A 258 -21.87 8.83 10.10
CA GLU A 258 -22.03 9.84 11.17
C GLU A 258 -21.63 9.28 12.53
N ASP A 259 -22.03 8.02 12.85
CA ASP A 259 -21.66 7.32 14.09
C ASP A 259 -20.15 6.99 14.11
N TRP A 260 -19.62 6.51 13.00
CA TRP A 260 -18.19 6.19 12.86
C TRP A 260 -17.30 7.43 12.96
N ALA A 261 -17.77 8.59 12.49
CA ALA A 261 -17.04 9.84 12.62
C ALA A 261 -16.70 10.22 14.08
N ALA A 262 -17.51 9.75 15.03
CA ALA A 262 -17.26 9.99 16.44
C ALA A 262 -16.50 8.85 17.14
N SER A 263 -16.56 7.62 16.63
CA SER A 263 -16.07 6.42 17.30
C SER A 263 -14.83 5.79 16.66
N LYS A 264 -14.69 5.88 15.33
CA LYS A 264 -13.59 5.26 14.59
C LYS A 264 -12.54 6.29 14.18
N THR A 265 -11.94 6.92 15.20
CA THR A 265 -10.91 7.97 15.07
C THR A 265 -9.58 7.50 15.64
N HIS A 266 -8.50 8.10 15.16
CA HIS A 266 -7.16 7.87 15.68
C HIS A 266 -6.41 9.20 15.78
N PRO A 267 -5.57 9.46 16.82
CA PRO A 267 -4.86 10.74 17.00
C PRO A 267 -3.97 11.15 15.83
N TYR A 268 -3.45 10.17 15.09
CA TYR A 268 -2.57 10.39 13.93
C TYR A 268 -3.30 10.34 12.58
N LEU A 269 -4.62 10.20 12.55
CA LEU A 269 -5.41 10.22 11.32
C LEU A 269 -6.29 11.46 11.27
N SER A 270 -6.19 12.22 10.20
CA SER A 270 -6.95 13.46 10.01
C SER A 270 -8.43 13.23 9.72
N ILE A 271 -8.80 12.03 9.25
CA ILE A 271 -10.15 11.67 8.85
C ILE A 271 -10.53 10.35 9.56
N PRO A 272 -11.74 10.22 10.13
CA PRO A 272 -12.24 8.97 10.71
C PRO A 272 -12.37 7.87 9.65
N CYS A 273 -12.45 6.60 10.08
CA CYS A 273 -12.81 5.52 9.18
C CYS A 273 -14.23 5.68 8.66
N GLN A 274 -14.45 5.30 7.41
CA GLN A 274 -15.72 5.45 6.70
C GLN A 274 -16.03 4.23 5.83
N VAL A 275 -17.30 4.09 5.47
CA VAL A 275 -17.77 3.20 4.40
C VAL A 275 -18.04 4.06 3.17
N HIS A 276 -17.28 3.84 2.11
CA HIS A 276 -17.46 4.52 0.82
C HIS A 276 -18.13 3.60 -0.19
N ILE A 277 -19.18 4.10 -0.84
CA ILE A 277 -19.83 3.37 -1.93
C ILE A 277 -19.00 3.58 -3.20
N ALA A 278 -18.43 2.51 -3.71
CA ALA A 278 -17.57 2.52 -4.90
C ALA A 278 -18.37 2.33 -6.19
N GLN A 279 -19.41 1.47 -6.16
CA GLN A 279 -20.22 1.16 -7.34
C GLN A 279 -21.67 0.92 -6.95
N LEU A 280 -22.58 1.30 -7.83
CA LEU A 280 -24.01 0.98 -7.76
C LEU A 280 -24.51 0.62 -9.17
N ASN A 281 -24.89 -0.62 -9.35
CA ASN A 281 -25.43 -1.14 -10.61
C ASN A 281 -26.86 -1.63 -10.36
N ALA A 282 -27.82 -1.25 -11.20
CA ALA A 282 -29.21 -1.69 -11.03
C ALA A 282 -30.02 -1.56 -12.32
N GLY A 283 -30.97 -2.50 -12.49
CA GLY A 283 -31.95 -2.48 -13.58
C GLY A 283 -31.37 -2.90 -14.93
N GLU A 284 -32.23 -3.42 -15.81
CA GLU A 284 -31.84 -3.92 -17.12
C GLU A 284 -32.57 -3.19 -18.26
N TYR A 285 -33.81 -2.74 -18.02
CA TYR A 285 -34.65 -2.20 -19.07
C TYR A 285 -35.48 -0.99 -18.61
N PRO A 286 -35.61 0.09 -19.43
CA PRO A 286 -36.19 1.36 -19.00
C PRO A 286 -37.68 1.30 -18.66
N THR A 287 -38.41 0.29 -19.10
CA THR A 287 -39.86 0.14 -18.82
C THR A 287 -40.18 -0.91 -17.76
N SER A 288 -39.16 -1.37 -17.02
CA SER A 288 -39.29 -2.36 -15.94
C SER A 288 -38.75 -1.85 -14.62
N PHE A 289 -39.42 -2.17 -13.51
CA PHE A 289 -38.81 -2.05 -12.19
C PHE A 289 -37.57 -2.93 -12.11
N ALA A 290 -36.51 -2.44 -11.49
CA ALA A 290 -35.29 -3.20 -11.27
C ALA A 290 -35.57 -4.43 -10.39
N ASN A 291 -35.22 -5.62 -10.89
CA ASN A 291 -35.32 -6.88 -10.16
C ASN A 291 -34.11 -7.15 -9.26
N GLU A 292 -33.01 -6.47 -9.50
CA GLU A 292 -31.78 -6.58 -8.71
C GLU A 292 -31.03 -5.23 -8.70
N ALA A 293 -30.32 -4.98 -7.61
CA ALA A 293 -29.29 -3.95 -7.52
C ALA A 293 -28.05 -4.54 -6.84
N GLU A 294 -26.87 -4.08 -7.26
CA GLU A 294 -25.59 -4.46 -6.69
C GLU A 294 -24.88 -3.19 -6.16
N ILE A 295 -24.48 -3.21 -4.90
CA ILE A 295 -23.72 -2.16 -4.23
C ILE A 295 -22.31 -2.72 -3.93
N VAL A 296 -21.25 -2.06 -4.40
CA VAL A 296 -19.88 -2.36 -3.99
C VAL A 296 -19.38 -1.22 -3.12
N PHE A 297 -18.81 -1.56 -1.98
CA PHE A 297 -18.31 -0.58 -1.01
C PHE A 297 -16.88 -0.90 -0.55
N ASN A 298 -16.18 0.15 -0.11
CA ASN A 298 -14.90 0.10 0.61
C ASN A 298 -15.14 0.60 2.03
N ALA A 299 -14.84 -0.22 3.03
CA ALA A 299 -14.88 0.16 4.44
C ALA A 299 -13.48 0.16 5.01
N GLN A 300 -13.15 1.20 5.76
CA GLN A 300 -11.86 1.35 6.43
C GLN A 300 -11.95 0.87 7.88
N TYR A 301 -10.83 0.40 8.44
CA TYR A 301 -10.75 0.03 9.85
C TYR A 301 -9.38 0.34 10.47
N LEU A 302 -9.36 0.43 11.80
CA LEU A 302 -8.18 0.73 12.59
C LEU A 302 -7.46 -0.55 13.07
N PRO A 303 -6.15 -0.51 13.36
CA PRO A 303 -5.42 -1.64 13.93
C PRO A 303 -6.04 -2.22 15.20
N SER A 304 -6.67 -1.39 16.02
CA SER A 304 -7.38 -1.81 17.24
C SER A 304 -8.67 -2.61 16.98
N GLU A 305 -9.15 -2.64 15.73
CA GLU A 305 -10.38 -3.32 15.33
C GLU A 305 -10.12 -4.68 14.67
N ARG A 306 -8.85 -5.07 14.53
CA ARG A 306 -8.49 -6.40 14.02
C ARG A 306 -8.98 -7.50 14.94
N ASP A 307 -9.27 -8.66 14.36
CA ASP A 307 -9.60 -9.87 15.10
C ASP A 307 -8.34 -10.66 15.52
N GLU A 308 -8.53 -11.85 16.08
CA GLU A 308 -7.44 -12.74 16.52
C GLU A 308 -6.53 -13.21 15.37
N LYS A 309 -7.02 -13.15 14.12
CA LYS A 309 -6.26 -13.48 12.92
C LYS A 309 -5.55 -12.27 12.30
N LEU A 310 -5.62 -11.12 12.98
CA LEU A 310 -5.05 -9.85 12.52
C LEU A 310 -5.69 -9.31 11.23
N VAL A 311 -6.95 -9.64 10.98
CA VAL A 311 -7.75 -9.20 9.83
C VAL A 311 -8.97 -8.41 10.29
N GLY A 312 -9.72 -7.84 9.36
CA GLY A 312 -10.91 -7.02 9.61
C GLY A 312 -12.18 -7.79 10.08
N GLY A 313 -12.03 -8.99 10.68
CA GLY A 313 -13.14 -9.86 11.04
C GLY A 313 -14.15 -9.21 11.99
N ASN A 314 -13.70 -8.41 12.96
CA ASN A 314 -14.60 -7.68 13.86
C ASN A 314 -15.46 -6.66 13.10
N VAL A 315 -14.87 -5.93 12.14
CA VAL A 315 -15.60 -4.95 11.34
C VAL A 315 -16.50 -5.61 10.30
N LYS A 316 -16.08 -6.75 9.72
CA LYS A 316 -16.98 -7.59 8.89
C LYS A 316 -18.23 -8.01 9.65
N LYS A 317 -18.05 -8.43 10.91
CA LYS A 317 -19.18 -8.79 11.77
C LYS A 317 -20.07 -7.59 12.05
N GLU A 318 -19.51 -6.45 12.43
CA GLU A 318 -20.24 -5.20 12.68
C GLU A 318 -21.08 -4.79 11.45
N LEU A 319 -20.50 -4.77 10.25
CA LEU A 319 -21.20 -4.39 9.02
C LEU A 319 -22.27 -5.42 8.63
N THR A 320 -22.03 -6.72 8.87
CA THR A 320 -23.02 -7.77 8.63
C THR A 320 -24.22 -7.62 9.58
N ASP A 321 -23.97 -7.37 10.87
CA ASP A 321 -25.02 -7.16 11.86
C ASP A 321 -25.79 -5.86 11.58
N PHE A 322 -25.10 -4.80 11.18
CA PHE A 322 -25.71 -3.54 10.75
C PHE A 322 -26.64 -3.76 9.56
N LEU A 323 -26.18 -4.41 8.49
CA LEU A 323 -27.00 -4.68 7.31
C LEU A 323 -28.24 -5.51 7.66
N ARG A 324 -28.12 -6.48 8.56
CA ARG A 324 -29.24 -7.28 9.06
C ARG A 324 -30.27 -6.39 9.76
N GLN A 325 -29.87 -5.50 10.66
CA GLN A 325 -30.77 -4.58 11.37
C GLN A 325 -31.50 -3.63 10.40
N VAL A 326 -30.76 -3.12 9.39
CA VAL A 326 -31.35 -2.30 8.31
C VAL A 326 -32.40 -3.09 7.55
N ALA A 327 -32.10 -4.32 7.15
CA ALA A 327 -33.02 -5.16 6.40
C ALA A 327 -34.26 -5.55 7.20
N GLU A 328 -34.12 -5.89 8.48
CA GLU A 328 -35.26 -6.20 9.39
C GLU A 328 -36.23 -5.05 9.54
N SER A 329 -35.79 -3.80 9.31
CA SER A 329 -36.64 -2.60 9.37
C SER A 329 -37.44 -2.33 8.09
N ASP A 330 -37.20 -3.07 7.00
CA ASP A 330 -37.95 -2.98 5.75
C ASP A 330 -38.72 -4.29 5.48
N PRO A 331 -40.05 -4.25 5.27
CA PRO A 331 -40.86 -5.46 5.11
C PRO A 331 -40.44 -6.41 3.97
N TRP A 332 -39.90 -5.86 2.88
CA TRP A 332 -39.42 -6.67 1.75
C TRP A 332 -38.04 -7.28 2.05
N LEU A 333 -37.10 -6.45 2.53
CA LEU A 333 -35.75 -6.86 2.82
C LEU A 333 -35.69 -7.89 3.97
N SER A 334 -36.61 -7.81 4.93
CA SER A 334 -36.69 -8.79 6.02
C SER A 334 -37.05 -10.20 5.53
N GLU A 335 -37.79 -10.32 4.43
CA GLU A 335 -38.12 -11.61 3.77
C GLU A 335 -37.12 -11.99 2.65
N HIS A 336 -36.30 -11.03 2.20
CA HIS A 336 -35.29 -11.17 1.15
C HIS A 336 -33.98 -10.56 1.64
N MET A 337 -33.40 -11.16 2.69
CA MET A 337 -32.26 -10.65 3.42
C MET A 337 -31.05 -10.46 2.49
N PRO A 338 -30.53 -9.23 2.34
CA PRO A 338 -29.28 -9.03 1.60
C PRO A 338 -28.10 -9.57 2.40
N GLU A 339 -27.09 -10.10 1.71
CA GLU A 339 -25.86 -10.61 2.30
C GLU A 339 -24.66 -9.84 1.74
N ILE A 340 -23.58 -9.78 2.53
CA ILE A 340 -22.32 -9.19 2.09
C ILE A 340 -21.41 -10.31 1.60
N GLU A 341 -21.05 -10.26 0.31
CA GLU A 341 -19.95 -11.01 -0.26
C GLU A 341 -18.66 -10.21 -0.01
N TRP A 342 -17.74 -10.74 0.78
CA TRP A 342 -16.46 -10.07 1.04
C TRP A 342 -15.47 -10.35 -0.09
N LEU A 343 -14.91 -9.29 -0.69
CA LEU A 343 -14.03 -9.36 -1.85
C LEU A 343 -12.56 -9.22 -1.46
N VAL A 344 -12.26 -8.31 -0.54
CA VAL A 344 -10.90 -8.00 -0.07
C VAL A 344 -10.92 -7.76 1.42
N ASP A 345 -9.86 -8.18 2.08
CA ASP A 345 -9.48 -7.78 3.44
C ASP A 345 -7.98 -7.50 3.40
N ALA A 346 -7.60 -6.24 3.40
CA ALA A 346 -6.21 -5.81 3.41
C ALA A 346 -5.86 -5.26 4.78
N ASP A 347 -4.80 -5.78 5.36
CA ASP A 347 -4.40 -5.59 6.76
C ASP A 347 -4.05 -4.12 7.08
N CYS A 348 -3.89 -3.85 8.34
CA CYS A 348 -3.40 -2.59 8.88
C CYS A 348 -2.43 -2.84 10.02
N ALA A 349 -1.65 -1.84 10.37
CA ALA A 349 -0.70 -1.96 11.45
C ALA A 349 -0.43 -0.62 12.12
N GLU A 350 0.12 -0.71 13.33
CA GLU A 350 0.61 0.43 14.09
C GLU A 350 1.90 0.04 14.81
N THR A 351 2.89 0.93 14.75
CA THR A 351 4.07 0.91 15.59
C THR A 351 3.96 2.04 16.61
N ASP A 352 4.19 1.73 17.88
CA ASP A 352 4.14 2.75 18.94
C ASP A 352 5.07 3.93 18.58
N VAL A 353 4.51 5.13 18.56
CA VAL A 353 5.25 6.38 18.29
C VAL A 353 6.42 6.55 19.25
N ALA A 354 6.31 6.09 20.51
CA ALA A 354 7.39 6.13 21.48
C ALA A 354 8.51 5.10 21.21
N HIS A 355 8.31 4.18 20.25
CA HIS A 355 9.34 3.18 19.93
C HIS A 355 10.65 3.85 19.50
N PRO A 356 11.82 3.38 19.99
CA PRO A 356 13.12 4.00 19.73
C PRO A 356 13.43 4.20 18.23
N PHE A 357 12.97 3.28 17.39
CA PHE A 357 13.14 3.37 15.95
C PHE A 357 12.35 4.54 15.35
N VAL A 358 11.06 4.68 15.68
CA VAL A 358 10.24 5.82 15.23
C VAL A 358 10.89 7.14 15.64
N GLN A 359 11.34 7.23 16.89
CA GLN A 359 12.03 8.42 17.39
C GLN A 359 13.38 8.66 16.71
N THR A 360 14.08 7.62 16.26
CA THR A 360 15.29 7.76 15.45
C THR A 360 14.94 8.35 14.07
N CYS A 361 13.91 7.86 13.41
CA CYS A 361 13.46 8.39 12.13
C CYS A 361 13.04 9.88 12.23
N VAL A 362 12.31 10.26 13.29
CA VAL A 362 11.95 11.66 13.55
C VAL A 362 13.19 12.53 13.68
N ARG A 363 14.19 12.11 14.47
CA ARG A 363 15.46 12.86 14.62
C ARG A 363 16.24 12.93 13.31
N SER A 364 16.25 11.85 12.54
CA SER A 364 16.92 11.81 11.22
C SER A 364 16.31 12.82 10.26
N LEU A 365 14.99 12.93 10.26
CA LEU A 365 14.26 13.90 9.43
C LEU A 365 14.53 15.34 9.89
N GLN A 366 14.52 15.60 11.21
CA GLN A 366 14.84 16.90 11.77
C GLN A 366 16.30 17.32 11.50
N ALA A 367 17.23 16.37 11.49
CA ALA A 367 18.65 16.65 11.23
C ALA A 367 18.91 17.15 9.80
N ILE A 368 18.05 16.83 8.85
CA ILE A 368 18.13 17.33 7.46
C ILE A 368 17.30 18.59 7.21
N GLY A 369 16.69 19.15 8.25
CA GLY A 369 15.98 20.43 8.20
C GLY A 369 14.46 20.34 8.02
N GLU A 370 13.88 19.15 8.08
CA GLU A 370 12.44 18.93 8.03
C GLU A 370 11.81 18.95 9.43
N GLU A 371 10.48 19.13 9.51
CA GLU A 371 9.77 19.26 10.80
C GLU A 371 9.75 17.97 11.64
N GLY A 372 9.88 16.80 11.01
CA GLY A 372 9.73 15.52 11.71
C GLY A 372 8.27 15.22 12.10
N ARG A 373 7.32 15.57 11.23
CA ARG A 373 5.89 15.33 11.46
C ARG A 373 5.59 13.83 11.54
N ILE A 374 4.63 13.49 12.38
CA ILE A 374 4.09 12.15 12.53
C ILE A 374 2.61 12.19 12.17
N GLU A 375 2.22 11.41 11.17
CA GLU A 375 0.83 11.25 10.74
C GLU A 375 0.61 9.79 10.32
N GLY A 376 -0.60 9.28 10.48
CA GLY A 376 -0.98 7.94 9.99
C GLY A 376 -1.43 8.02 8.52
N LEU A 377 -1.27 6.91 7.79
CA LEU A 377 -1.78 6.79 6.45
C LEU A 377 -3.27 6.42 6.46
N GLY A 378 -4.05 7.17 5.70
CA GLY A 378 -5.49 6.94 5.52
C GLY A 378 -5.83 5.79 4.57
N PHE A 379 -4.83 5.06 4.07
CA PHE A 379 -4.95 3.96 3.13
C PHE A 379 -4.13 2.75 3.60
N HIS A 380 -4.32 1.61 2.95
CA HIS A 380 -3.59 0.38 3.20
C HIS A 380 -2.17 0.43 2.63
N THR A 381 -1.24 -0.27 3.28
CA THR A 381 0.11 -0.57 2.79
C THR A 381 0.55 -1.95 3.29
N ASP A 382 1.61 -2.50 2.76
CA ASP A 382 2.20 -3.77 3.20
C ASP A 382 2.80 -3.75 4.63
N MET A 383 2.57 -2.67 5.39
CA MET A 383 3.10 -2.51 6.75
C MET A 383 2.66 -3.63 7.72
N GLY A 384 1.50 -4.24 7.48
CA GLY A 384 0.98 -5.30 8.32
C GLY A 384 1.91 -6.48 8.45
N TRP A 385 2.53 -6.91 7.36
CA TRP A 385 3.37 -8.12 7.34
C TRP A 385 4.59 -8.04 8.24
N PRO A 386 5.47 -7.04 8.14
CA PRO A 386 6.59 -6.93 9.07
C PRO A 386 6.15 -6.69 10.51
N VAL A 387 5.11 -5.88 10.76
CA VAL A 387 4.61 -5.63 12.12
C VAL A 387 4.04 -6.90 12.76
N ASN A 388 3.31 -7.73 12.01
CA ASN A 388 2.73 -8.98 12.50
C ASN A 388 3.78 -10.03 12.95
N VAL A 389 5.03 -9.89 12.49
CA VAL A 389 6.15 -10.73 12.95
C VAL A 389 7.08 -9.99 13.93
N GLY A 390 6.63 -8.87 14.48
CA GLY A 390 7.32 -8.13 15.54
C GLY A 390 8.39 -7.16 15.07
N ILE A 391 8.40 -6.78 13.79
CA ILE A 391 9.33 -5.78 13.25
C ILE A 391 8.66 -4.40 13.34
N PRO A 392 9.13 -3.48 14.20
CA PRO A 392 8.63 -2.11 14.25
C PRO A 392 8.86 -1.43 12.90
N THR A 393 7.77 -0.95 12.28
CA THR A 393 7.76 -0.45 10.91
C THR A 393 7.19 0.97 10.87
N ILE A 394 7.73 1.80 10.00
CA ILE A 394 7.12 3.05 9.56
C ILE A 394 6.96 3.06 8.05
N ASN A 395 5.97 3.80 7.55
CA ASN A 395 5.95 4.21 6.15
C ASN A 395 6.64 5.58 6.03
N PHE A 396 7.48 5.74 5.01
CA PHE A 396 8.17 6.99 4.74
C PHE A 396 8.70 7.05 3.31
N GLY A 397 8.24 8.01 2.54
CA GLY A 397 8.73 8.22 1.17
C GLY A 397 8.34 9.57 0.59
N PRO A 398 8.90 9.91 -0.59
CA PRO A 398 8.60 11.14 -1.30
C PRO A 398 7.26 11.02 -2.05
N GLY A 399 6.66 12.14 -2.37
CA GLY A 399 5.44 12.26 -3.15
C GLY A 399 4.17 12.36 -2.31
N ASP A 400 3.20 13.08 -2.86
CA ASP A 400 1.87 13.21 -2.28
C ASP A 400 1.03 11.97 -2.61
N PRO A 401 0.61 11.16 -1.62
CA PRO A 401 -0.16 9.94 -1.86
C PRO A 401 -1.50 10.21 -2.58
N SER A 402 -2.04 11.43 -2.52
CA SER A 402 -3.27 11.78 -3.24
C SER A 402 -3.11 11.77 -4.77
N LEU A 403 -1.88 11.77 -5.27
CA LEU A 403 -1.56 11.71 -6.69
C LEU A 403 -1.34 10.26 -7.19
N ALA A 404 -1.27 9.29 -6.29
CA ALA A 404 -1.18 7.87 -6.64
C ALA A 404 -2.37 7.45 -7.52
N HIS A 405 -2.13 6.58 -8.50
CA HIS A 405 -3.11 6.07 -9.46
C HIS A 405 -3.77 7.12 -10.39
N HIS A 406 -3.41 8.40 -10.27
CA HIS A 406 -3.91 9.45 -11.16
C HIS A 406 -3.13 9.48 -12.50
N SER A 407 -3.75 10.03 -13.55
CA SER A 407 -3.01 10.48 -14.73
C SER A 407 -2.15 11.70 -14.35
N ASP A 408 -0.99 11.85 -15.00
CA ASP A 408 -0.03 12.89 -14.66
C ASP A 408 0.47 12.83 -13.20
N GLU A 409 0.55 11.62 -12.65
CA GLU A 409 1.23 11.33 -11.40
C GLU A 409 2.65 11.89 -11.42
N PHE A 410 3.06 12.59 -10.37
CA PHE A 410 4.40 13.17 -10.28
C PHE A 410 4.91 13.21 -8.84
N THR A 411 6.23 13.15 -8.70
CA THR A 411 6.93 13.39 -7.43
C THR A 411 7.88 14.57 -7.56
N PRO A 412 7.89 15.53 -6.60
CA PRO A 412 8.89 16.58 -6.55
C PRO A 412 10.29 15.96 -6.42
N VAL A 413 11.21 16.33 -7.32
CA VAL A 413 12.58 15.82 -7.31
C VAL A 413 13.30 16.13 -6.00
N ALA A 414 13.02 17.29 -5.41
CA ALA A 414 13.58 17.69 -4.13
C ALA A 414 13.19 16.74 -3.00
N GLU A 415 11.95 16.22 -2.98
CA GLU A 415 11.52 15.26 -1.97
C GLU A 415 12.24 13.93 -2.09
N VAL A 416 12.55 13.46 -3.31
CA VAL A 416 13.37 12.26 -3.52
C VAL A 416 14.75 12.43 -2.87
N ILE A 417 15.40 13.58 -3.07
CA ILE A 417 16.70 13.88 -2.46
C ILE A 417 16.60 13.93 -0.93
N GLN A 418 15.55 14.54 -0.38
CA GLN A 418 15.34 14.58 1.07
C GLN A 418 15.06 13.18 1.64
N ALA A 419 14.31 12.35 0.93
CA ALA A 419 14.07 10.97 1.33
C ALA A 419 15.39 10.15 1.38
N VAL A 420 16.26 10.31 0.37
CA VAL A 420 17.61 9.71 0.38
C VAL A 420 18.39 10.15 1.61
N LYS A 421 18.42 11.46 1.92
CA LYS A 421 19.14 12.00 3.08
C LYS A 421 18.60 11.44 4.41
N MET A 422 17.28 11.42 4.57
CA MET A 422 16.64 10.90 5.79
C MET A 422 16.95 9.42 5.98
N MET A 423 16.81 8.59 4.96
CA MET A 423 17.08 7.16 5.03
C MET A 423 18.57 6.90 5.29
N ALA A 424 19.48 7.60 4.63
CA ALA A 424 20.91 7.51 4.88
C ALA A 424 21.26 7.90 6.33
N LYS A 425 20.67 8.97 6.85
CA LYS A 425 20.82 9.36 8.26
C LYS A 425 20.29 8.29 9.21
N THR A 426 19.13 7.69 8.89
CA THR A 426 18.56 6.61 9.70
C THR A 426 19.46 5.35 9.69
N ILE A 427 20.05 5.01 8.54
CA ILE A 427 21.03 3.91 8.47
C ILE A 427 22.21 4.20 9.41
N ILE A 428 22.75 5.43 9.39
CA ILE A 428 23.88 5.83 10.24
C ILE A 428 23.50 5.74 11.73
N ASP A 429 22.33 6.23 12.11
CA ASP A 429 21.94 6.34 13.52
C ASP A 429 21.41 5.02 14.11
N TRP A 430 20.81 4.15 13.27
CA TRP A 430 20.23 2.90 13.72
C TRP A 430 21.16 1.71 13.59
N CYS A 431 21.75 1.53 12.40
CA CYS A 431 22.66 0.41 12.14
C CYS A 431 24.09 0.70 12.58
N GLU A 432 24.44 1.96 12.83
CA GLU A 432 25.79 2.48 13.04
C GLU A 432 26.72 2.17 11.85
N ILE A 433 27.76 2.98 11.70
CA ILE A 433 28.77 2.82 10.65
C ILE A 433 30.18 2.97 11.21
N GLU A 434 31.17 2.39 10.51
CA GLU A 434 32.59 2.55 10.81
C GLU A 434 33.39 2.87 9.54
N GLU A 435 34.60 3.42 9.69
CA GLU A 435 35.47 3.65 8.54
C GLU A 435 35.84 2.31 7.87
N GLY A 436 35.59 2.22 6.56
CA GLY A 436 36.07 1.09 5.77
C GLY A 436 37.57 1.06 5.74
N SER A 437 38.17 -0.12 5.99
CA SER A 437 39.62 -0.30 5.73
C SER A 437 39.85 -0.05 4.24
N ASN A 438 40.65 0.96 3.90
CA ASN A 438 41.13 1.16 2.52
C ASN A 438 41.78 -0.15 2.04
N GLN A 439 41.11 -0.91 1.20
CA GLN A 439 41.73 -1.97 0.42
C GLN A 439 42.12 -1.42 -0.96
#